data_23d55236e698516ac341380b3282f105
#
_entry.id   23d55236e698516ac341380b3282f105
#
_cell.length_a   1.000
_cell.length_b   1.000
_cell.length_c   1.000
_cell.angle_alpha   90.00
_cell.angle_beta   90.00
_cell.angle_gamma   90.00
#
_symmetry.space_group_name_H-M   'P 1'
#
loop_
_entity.id
_entity.type
_entity.pdbx_description
1 polymer ?
#
loop_
_entity_poly.entity_id
_entity_poly.type
_entity_poly.pdbx_seq_one_letter_code
_entity_poly.pdbx_strand_id
1 'polypeptide(L)'
;MIPINDMSYSIVIPAYNESQRLGATLEKVLGYVRQQGWDAEVVVVNDGSRDNTAEIVRGYAKNNPTLRLVENPGNRGKGYSVRNGILNSRGDIVVFSDADLSSPIEEMPKLLQALAAGADIAIGSRWLRAELQTQRQSLHRQLFGRIFNLLLRITLGLQFKDTQCGFKAFTRRAAQMILPLQRIERWGFDPEILFLARKFGLRVDEVPVRWGHSGGTRINPLIDGMRMFQEMLRIRWYDITGKYDGGIGAAPQPAKTLPGGPAPRV
;
A
#
# COMPACT_ATOMS: atom_id res chain seq x y z
N MET A 1 -2.24 -23.06 -7.05
CA MET A 1 -1.83 -21.94 -6.18
C MET A 1 -0.30 -21.97 -6.15
N ILE A 2 0.38 -20.94 -6.62
CA ILE A 2 1.86 -20.88 -6.62
C ILE A 2 2.30 -20.74 -5.15
N PRO A 3 3.28 -21.52 -4.67
CA PRO A 3 3.81 -21.36 -3.33
C PRO A 3 4.34 -19.92 -3.14
N ILE A 4 4.13 -19.32 -1.98
CA ILE A 4 4.58 -17.94 -1.69
C ILE A 4 6.09 -17.80 -1.89
N ASN A 5 6.86 -18.85 -1.65
CA ASN A 5 8.32 -18.83 -1.80
C ASN A 5 8.81 -18.68 -3.26
N ASP A 6 7.93 -18.93 -4.24
CA ASP A 6 8.24 -18.82 -5.68
C ASP A 6 7.68 -17.53 -6.31
N MET A 7 7.13 -16.62 -5.49
CA MET A 7 6.58 -15.35 -5.95
C MET A 7 7.62 -14.23 -5.81
N SER A 8 7.60 -13.31 -6.76
CA SER A 8 8.36 -12.06 -6.67
C SER A 8 7.58 -10.97 -5.91
N TYR A 9 8.31 -10.11 -5.21
CA TYR A 9 7.73 -9.07 -4.37
C TYR A 9 8.15 -7.68 -4.82
N SER A 10 7.28 -6.70 -4.62
CA SER A 10 7.65 -5.28 -4.71
C SER A 10 7.27 -4.60 -3.41
N ILE A 11 8.21 -3.92 -2.76
CA ILE A 11 7.96 -3.11 -1.56
C ILE A 11 7.97 -1.65 -1.98
N VAL A 12 6.81 -1.01 -1.94
CA VAL A 12 6.62 0.40 -2.35
C VAL A 12 6.62 1.30 -1.13
N ILE A 13 7.49 2.31 -1.13
CA ILE A 13 7.68 3.25 -0.02
C ILE A 13 7.50 4.68 -0.56
N PRO A 14 6.37 5.35 -0.31
CA PRO A 14 6.20 6.76 -0.64
C PRO A 14 7.03 7.62 0.32
N ALA A 15 7.74 8.63 -0.21
CA ALA A 15 8.60 9.50 0.58
C ALA A 15 8.43 10.97 0.17
N TYR A 16 8.26 11.85 1.15
CA TYR A 16 8.25 13.31 0.98
C TYR A 16 8.94 13.99 2.14
N ASN A 17 10.13 14.57 1.89
CA ASN A 17 10.99 15.18 2.91
C ASN A 17 11.28 14.20 4.08
N GLU A 18 11.83 13.04 3.75
CA GLU A 18 12.13 11.93 4.66
C GLU A 18 13.65 11.72 4.85
N SER A 19 14.49 12.70 4.50
CA SER A 19 15.97 12.59 4.54
C SER A 19 16.51 12.16 5.91
N GLN A 20 15.83 12.50 7.00
CA GLN A 20 16.31 12.17 8.34
C GLN A 20 16.14 10.69 8.73
N ARG A 21 15.17 9.98 8.10
CA ARG A 21 14.83 8.59 8.50
C ARG A 21 14.97 7.57 7.37
N LEU A 22 14.90 8.02 6.11
CA LEU A 22 14.82 7.11 4.97
C LEU A 22 16.05 6.18 4.84
N GLY A 23 17.25 6.66 5.19
CA GLY A 23 18.46 5.83 5.21
C GLY A 23 18.29 4.60 6.11
N ALA A 24 17.91 4.81 7.38
CA ALA A 24 17.68 3.72 8.33
C ALA A 24 16.53 2.80 7.89
N THR A 25 15.50 3.36 7.25
CA THR A 25 14.38 2.60 6.68
C THR A 25 14.88 1.66 5.58
N LEU A 26 15.68 2.18 4.64
CA LEU A 26 16.23 1.37 3.54
C LEU A 26 17.17 0.27 4.05
N GLU A 27 18.01 0.55 5.03
CA GLU A 27 18.88 -0.47 5.66
C GLU A 27 18.06 -1.63 6.22
N LYS A 28 16.98 -1.32 6.97
CA LYS A 28 16.10 -2.35 7.54
C LYS A 28 15.38 -3.14 6.46
N VAL A 29 14.75 -2.48 5.49
CA VAL A 29 13.97 -3.16 4.44
C VAL A 29 14.87 -4.01 3.56
N LEU A 30 15.98 -3.46 3.04
CA LEU A 30 16.92 -4.19 2.20
C LEU A 30 17.61 -5.33 2.98
N GLY A 31 17.95 -5.09 4.25
CA GLY A 31 18.51 -6.11 5.14
C GLY A 31 17.53 -7.26 5.35
N TYR A 32 16.26 -6.96 5.63
CA TYR A 32 15.24 -7.97 5.83
C TYR A 32 14.95 -8.78 4.57
N VAL A 33 14.84 -8.14 3.40
CA VAL A 33 14.67 -8.83 2.10
C VAL A 33 15.81 -9.82 1.86
N ARG A 34 17.07 -9.40 2.08
CA ARG A 34 18.25 -10.28 1.95
C ARG A 34 18.21 -11.45 2.94
N GLN A 35 17.84 -11.19 4.18
CA GLN A 35 17.73 -12.21 5.23
C GLN A 35 16.69 -13.28 4.88
N GLN A 36 15.59 -12.90 4.27
CA GLN A 36 14.52 -13.81 3.84
C GLN A 36 14.87 -14.56 2.54
N GLY A 37 15.89 -14.13 1.79
CA GLY A 37 16.21 -14.68 0.47
C GLY A 37 15.14 -14.45 -0.58
N TRP A 38 14.31 -13.39 -0.43
CA TRP A 38 13.20 -13.13 -1.34
C TRP A 38 13.66 -12.50 -2.65
N ASP A 39 13.05 -12.94 -3.76
CA ASP A 39 13.09 -12.20 -5.02
C ASP A 39 12.23 -10.95 -4.88
N ALA A 40 12.87 -9.82 -4.54
CA ALA A 40 12.13 -8.60 -4.23
C ALA A 40 12.84 -7.34 -4.75
N GLU A 41 12.05 -6.41 -5.29
CA GLU A 41 12.47 -5.04 -5.52
C GLU A 41 11.93 -4.11 -4.43
N VAL A 42 12.66 -3.03 -4.16
CA VAL A 42 12.20 -1.92 -3.31
C VAL A 42 12.04 -0.69 -4.20
N VAL A 43 10.83 -0.12 -4.22
CA VAL A 43 10.49 1.05 -5.02
C VAL A 43 10.19 2.22 -4.10
N VAL A 44 11.12 3.17 -4.01
CA VAL A 44 10.88 4.43 -3.30
C VAL A 44 10.28 5.44 -4.27
N VAL A 45 9.14 6.01 -3.88
CA VAL A 45 8.48 7.05 -4.68
C VAL A 45 8.70 8.40 -4.03
N ASN A 46 9.54 9.23 -4.65
CA ASN A 46 9.79 10.59 -4.20
C ASN A 46 8.68 11.53 -4.67
N ASP A 47 7.94 12.09 -3.74
CA ASP A 47 6.81 13.00 -4.01
C ASP A 47 7.26 14.47 -4.10
N GLY A 48 8.31 14.74 -4.87
CA GLY A 48 8.84 16.08 -5.06
C GLY A 48 9.46 16.67 -3.78
N SER A 49 10.26 15.88 -3.06
CA SER A 49 10.98 16.32 -1.87
C SER A 49 11.91 17.51 -2.16
N ARG A 50 12.06 18.39 -1.18
CA ARG A 50 12.93 19.56 -1.22
C ARG A 50 14.22 19.39 -0.40
N ASP A 51 14.34 18.25 0.27
CA ASP A 51 15.52 17.83 1.03
C ASP A 51 16.28 16.72 0.28
N ASN A 52 17.29 16.14 0.90
CA ASN A 52 18.16 15.12 0.30
C ASN A 52 17.52 13.74 0.18
N THR A 53 16.18 13.62 0.23
CA THR A 53 15.49 12.32 0.16
C THR A 53 15.85 11.54 -1.10
N ALA A 54 15.80 12.17 -2.28
CA ALA A 54 16.12 11.52 -3.55
C ALA A 54 17.60 11.10 -3.65
N GLU A 55 18.52 11.94 -3.18
CA GLU A 55 19.97 11.69 -3.18
C GLU A 55 20.31 10.47 -2.29
N ILE A 56 19.66 10.34 -1.14
CA ILE A 56 19.81 9.16 -0.26
C ILE A 56 19.45 7.89 -1.03
N VAL A 57 18.28 7.85 -1.69
CA VAL A 57 17.85 6.68 -2.47
C VAL A 57 18.85 6.35 -3.59
N ARG A 58 19.30 7.36 -4.34
CA ARG A 58 20.29 7.18 -5.41
C ARG A 58 21.62 6.64 -4.86
N GLY A 59 22.02 7.10 -3.68
CA GLY A 59 23.22 6.60 -2.99
C GLY A 59 23.11 5.11 -2.66
N TYR A 60 22.01 4.67 -2.06
CA TYR A 60 21.77 3.26 -1.74
C TYR A 60 21.61 2.39 -2.99
N ALA A 61 20.99 2.90 -4.07
CA ALA A 61 20.77 2.17 -5.31
C ALA A 61 22.06 1.78 -6.02
N LYS A 62 23.17 2.52 -5.84
CA LYS A 62 24.48 2.17 -6.43
C LYS A 62 24.94 0.78 -6.01
N ASN A 63 24.66 0.35 -4.78
CA ASN A 63 25.07 -0.93 -4.22
C ASN A 63 23.92 -1.93 -4.06
N ASN A 64 22.70 -1.55 -4.47
CA ASN A 64 21.50 -2.38 -4.35
C ASN A 64 20.70 -2.29 -5.66
N PRO A 65 20.96 -3.14 -6.66
CA PRO A 65 20.32 -3.06 -7.98
C PRO A 65 18.81 -3.30 -7.95
N THR A 66 18.29 -3.90 -6.88
CA THR A 66 16.86 -4.10 -6.66
C THR A 66 16.15 -2.87 -6.07
N LEU A 67 16.89 -1.84 -5.65
CA LEU A 67 16.33 -0.57 -5.19
C LEU A 67 16.15 0.39 -6.35
N ARG A 68 14.93 0.91 -6.50
CA ARG A 68 14.56 1.86 -7.56
C ARG A 68 13.97 3.12 -6.98
N LEU A 69 14.31 4.25 -7.57
CA LEU A 69 13.70 5.55 -7.33
C LEU A 69 12.69 5.85 -8.46
N VAL A 70 11.46 6.18 -8.05
CA VAL A 70 10.43 6.74 -8.93
C VAL A 70 10.17 8.16 -8.48
N GLU A 71 10.17 9.13 -9.40
CA GLU A 71 9.94 10.53 -9.09
C GLU A 71 8.59 11.00 -9.61
N ASN A 72 7.81 11.64 -8.75
CA ASN A 72 6.56 12.28 -9.12
C ASN A 72 6.85 13.67 -9.74
N PRO A 73 5.97 14.17 -10.62
CA PRO A 73 6.06 15.55 -11.14
C PRO A 73 5.65 16.55 -10.03
N GLY A 74 6.52 16.77 -9.05
CA GLY A 74 6.28 17.59 -7.87
C GLY A 74 5.46 16.89 -6.79
N ASN A 75 5.01 17.62 -5.75
CA ASN A 75 4.23 17.07 -4.65
C ASN A 75 2.77 16.84 -5.06
N ARG A 76 2.42 15.60 -5.33
CA ARG A 76 1.09 15.16 -5.72
C ARG A 76 0.29 14.60 -4.54
N GLY A 77 0.97 14.12 -3.51
CA GLY A 77 0.36 13.54 -2.32
C GLY A 77 0.58 12.04 -2.18
N LYS A 78 0.33 11.54 -0.97
CA LYS A 78 0.63 10.15 -0.59
C LYS A 78 -0.12 9.13 -1.46
N GLY A 79 -1.41 9.36 -1.72
CA GLY A 79 -2.22 8.47 -2.54
C GLY A 79 -1.72 8.36 -3.99
N TYR A 80 -1.31 9.50 -4.58
CA TYR A 80 -0.67 9.49 -5.89
C TYR A 80 0.63 8.67 -5.86
N SER A 81 1.48 8.90 -4.86
CA SER A 81 2.77 8.21 -4.72
C SER A 81 2.60 6.70 -4.57
N VAL A 82 1.65 6.26 -3.74
CA VAL A 82 1.33 4.83 -3.57
C VAL A 82 0.85 4.23 -4.88
N ARG A 83 -0.11 4.85 -5.55
CA ARG A 83 -0.60 4.40 -6.87
C ARG A 83 0.52 4.34 -7.89
N ASN A 84 1.31 5.42 -8.02
CA ASN A 84 2.41 5.50 -8.98
C ASN A 84 3.46 4.40 -8.72
N GLY A 85 3.84 4.19 -7.47
CA GLY A 85 4.79 3.15 -7.10
C GLY A 85 4.28 1.75 -7.41
N ILE A 86 3.03 1.44 -7.04
CA ILE A 86 2.43 0.12 -7.27
C ILE A 86 2.30 -0.17 -8.78
N LEU A 87 1.86 0.80 -9.57
CA LEU A 87 1.72 0.64 -11.02
C LEU A 87 3.06 0.51 -11.74
N ASN A 88 4.13 1.10 -11.20
CA ASN A 88 5.51 0.98 -11.73
C ASN A 88 6.28 -0.21 -11.14
N SER A 89 5.70 -0.98 -10.25
CA SER A 89 6.32 -2.15 -9.63
C SER A 89 6.13 -3.42 -10.48
N ARG A 90 6.98 -4.45 -10.25
CA ARG A 90 7.06 -5.64 -11.14
C ARG A 90 6.67 -6.95 -10.45
N GLY A 91 6.76 -7.04 -9.11
CA GLY A 91 6.51 -8.25 -8.34
C GLY A 91 5.08 -8.77 -8.46
N ASP A 92 4.89 -10.07 -8.26
CA ASP A 92 3.59 -10.75 -8.27
C ASP A 92 2.71 -10.29 -7.11
N ILE A 93 3.36 -9.94 -5.99
CA ILE A 93 2.75 -9.33 -4.81
C ILE A 93 3.39 -7.98 -4.59
N VAL A 94 2.55 -6.98 -4.34
CA VAL A 94 3.02 -5.62 -4.04
C VAL A 94 2.64 -5.25 -2.61
N VAL A 95 3.63 -4.86 -1.82
CA VAL A 95 3.45 -4.39 -0.46
C VAL A 95 3.72 -2.90 -0.41
N PHE A 96 2.78 -2.14 0.11
CA PHE A 96 2.94 -0.73 0.45
C PHE A 96 3.32 -0.60 1.91
N SER A 97 4.37 0.16 2.20
CA SER A 97 4.83 0.46 3.55
C SER A 97 5.17 1.94 3.69
N ASP A 98 4.82 2.55 4.83
CA ASP A 98 5.23 3.91 5.15
C ASP A 98 6.74 4.02 5.37
N ALA A 99 7.32 5.17 5.01
CA ALA A 99 8.76 5.43 5.13
C ALA A 99 9.26 5.45 6.57
N ASP A 100 8.38 5.54 7.56
CA ASP A 100 8.73 5.55 8.98
C ASP A 100 8.71 4.16 9.63
N LEU A 101 8.31 3.13 8.89
CA LEU A 101 8.12 1.77 9.37
C LEU A 101 7.32 1.71 10.69
N SER A 102 6.31 2.55 10.83
CA SER A 102 5.39 2.49 11.98
C SER A 102 4.80 1.08 12.15
N SER A 103 4.56 0.37 11.05
CA SER A 103 4.44 -1.10 11.04
C SER A 103 5.77 -1.67 10.58
N PRO A 104 6.47 -2.46 11.43
CA PRO A 104 7.76 -3.04 11.07
C PRO A 104 7.67 -3.96 9.85
N ILE A 105 8.72 -3.99 9.01
CA ILE A 105 8.75 -4.82 7.80
C ILE A 105 8.63 -6.32 8.12
N GLU A 106 9.02 -6.73 9.31
CA GLU A 106 8.92 -8.09 9.83
C GLU A 106 7.47 -8.57 10.00
N GLU A 107 6.50 -7.67 9.91
CA GLU A 107 5.06 -8.02 9.88
C GLU A 107 4.58 -8.44 8.48
N MET A 108 5.41 -8.25 7.44
CA MET A 108 5.07 -8.60 6.05
C MET A 108 4.60 -10.07 5.87
N PRO A 109 5.22 -11.08 6.50
CA PRO A 109 4.77 -12.47 6.39
C PRO A 109 3.30 -12.68 6.77
N LYS A 110 2.76 -11.90 7.70
CA LYS A 110 1.34 -12.00 8.08
C LYS A 110 0.40 -11.57 6.96
N LEU A 111 0.76 -10.50 6.24
CA LEU A 111 0.01 -10.06 5.06
C LEU A 111 0.09 -11.08 3.93
N LEU A 112 1.31 -11.62 3.69
CA LEU A 112 1.53 -12.66 2.69
C LEU A 112 0.71 -13.92 2.98
N GLN A 113 0.60 -14.29 4.26
CA GLN A 113 -0.21 -15.42 4.71
C GLN A 113 -1.71 -15.25 4.40
N ALA A 114 -2.25 -14.02 4.59
CA ALA A 114 -3.62 -13.71 4.22
C ALA A 114 -3.84 -13.82 2.70
N LEU A 115 -2.89 -13.34 1.88
CA LEU A 115 -2.95 -13.49 0.42
C LEU A 115 -2.89 -14.98 0.00
N ALA A 116 -2.04 -15.78 0.65
CA ALA A 116 -1.97 -17.23 0.43
C ALA A 116 -3.27 -17.95 0.80
N ALA A 117 -3.98 -17.44 1.82
CA ALA A 117 -5.28 -17.95 2.22
C ALA A 117 -6.42 -17.50 1.27
N GLY A 118 -6.08 -16.82 0.16
CA GLY A 118 -7.00 -16.45 -0.91
C GLY A 118 -7.55 -15.03 -0.83
N ALA A 119 -6.99 -14.15 0.02
CA ALA A 119 -7.29 -12.74 -0.05
C ALA A 119 -6.65 -12.12 -1.31
N ASP A 120 -7.34 -11.18 -1.94
CA ASP A 120 -6.81 -10.35 -3.03
C ASP A 120 -5.98 -9.19 -2.48
N ILE A 121 -6.37 -8.70 -1.30
CA ILE A 121 -5.72 -7.60 -0.58
C ILE A 121 -5.64 -7.98 0.90
N ALA A 122 -4.50 -7.74 1.53
CA ALA A 122 -4.34 -7.83 2.97
C ALA A 122 -3.99 -6.45 3.54
N ILE A 123 -4.71 -6.01 4.56
CA ILE A 123 -4.46 -4.73 5.23
C ILE A 123 -4.01 -4.95 6.67
N GLY A 124 -2.95 -4.27 7.07
CA GLY A 124 -2.54 -4.22 8.46
C GLY A 124 -3.58 -3.49 9.32
N SER A 125 -3.77 -3.94 10.55
CA SER A 125 -4.69 -3.31 11.48
C SER A 125 -4.05 -3.12 12.86
N ARG A 126 -4.13 -1.89 13.33
CA ARG A 126 -3.69 -1.46 14.67
C ARG A 126 -4.72 -1.80 15.75
N TRP A 127 -5.97 -2.06 15.34
CA TRP A 127 -7.12 -2.16 16.25
C TRP A 127 -7.62 -3.58 16.49
N LEU A 128 -7.16 -4.57 15.73
CA LEU A 128 -7.58 -5.97 15.91
C LEU A 128 -7.04 -6.57 17.21
N ARG A 129 -5.82 -6.20 17.61
CA ARG A 129 -5.17 -6.62 18.85
C ARG A 129 -4.48 -5.43 19.52
N ALA A 130 -5.07 -4.93 20.59
CA ALA A 130 -4.56 -3.75 21.31
C ALA A 130 -3.17 -3.99 21.95
N GLU A 131 -2.84 -5.23 22.28
CA GLU A 131 -1.55 -5.63 22.85
C GLU A 131 -0.37 -5.47 21.88
N LEU A 132 -0.63 -5.40 20.59
CA LEU A 132 0.41 -5.20 19.56
C LEU A 132 0.77 -3.72 19.36
N GLN A 133 0.11 -2.80 20.04
CA GLN A 133 0.45 -1.38 20.02
C GLN A 133 1.52 -1.10 21.08
N THR A 134 2.71 -0.70 20.65
CA THR A 134 3.81 -0.35 21.56
C THR A 134 3.60 1.00 22.24
N GLN A 135 2.76 1.87 21.67
CA GLN A 135 2.39 3.16 22.26
C GLN A 135 0.88 3.38 22.17
N ARG A 136 0.23 3.65 23.31
CA ARG A 136 -1.21 3.98 23.35
C ARG A 136 -1.45 5.37 22.77
N GLN A 137 -2.39 5.45 21.83
CA GLN A 137 -2.86 6.73 21.32
C GLN A 137 -3.68 7.47 22.39
N SER A 138 -3.65 8.81 22.36
CA SER A 138 -4.49 9.62 23.26
C SER A 138 -5.98 9.31 23.07
N LEU A 139 -6.77 9.46 24.13
CA LEU A 139 -8.22 9.18 24.13
C LEU A 139 -8.96 9.96 23.02
N HIS A 140 -8.58 11.20 22.79
CA HIS A 140 -9.14 12.03 21.73
C HIS A 140 -8.92 11.43 20.35
N ARG A 141 -7.71 10.94 20.05
CA ARG A 141 -7.42 10.26 18.76
C ARG A 141 -8.23 8.98 18.59
N GLN A 142 -8.41 8.22 19.65
CA GLN A 142 -9.24 7.01 19.62
C GLN A 142 -10.70 7.35 19.33
N LEU A 143 -11.26 8.41 19.96
CA LEU A 143 -12.63 8.84 19.72
C LEU A 143 -12.82 9.34 18.28
N PHE A 144 -11.93 10.20 17.78
CA PHE A 144 -11.95 10.65 16.38
C PHE A 144 -11.84 9.49 15.39
N GLY A 145 -10.98 8.51 15.66
CA GLY A 145 -10.84 7.31 14.84
C GLY A 145 -12.14 6.48 14.79
N ARG A 146 -12.84 6.34 15.94
CA ARG A 146 -14.14 5.63 15.98
C ARG A 146 -15.24 6.36 15.21
N ILE A 147 -15.33 7.68 15.36
CA ILE A 147 -16.29 8.52 14.60
C ILE A 147 -15.99 8.41 13.10
N PHE A 148 -14.71 8.52 12.72
CA PHE A 148 -14.29 8.39 11.34
C PHE A 148 -14.63 7.01 10.75
N ASN A 149 -14.37 5.93 11.47
CA ASN A 149 -14.74 4.58 11.05
C ASN A 149 -16.28 4.40 10.93
N LEU A 150 -17.06 5.02 11.80
CA LEU A 150 -18.52 5.04 11.69
C LEU A 150 -18.97 5.75 10.41
N LEU A 151 -18.38 6.90 10.10
CA LEU A 151 -18.64 7.63 8.86
C LEU A 151 -18.30 6.80 7.62
N LEU A 152 -17.16 6.10 7.62
CA LEU A 152 -16.77 5.20 6.53
C LEU A 152 -17.77 4.06 6.32
N ARG A 153 -18.29 3.49 7.43
CA ARG A 153 -19.33 2.44 7.36
C ARG A 153 -20.62 2.96 6.74
N ILE A 154 -21.07 4.14 7.16
CA ILE A 154 -22.32 4.73 6.68
C ILE A 154 -22.18 5.21 5.23
N THR A 155 -21.09 5.89 4.89
CA THR A 155 -20.93 6.53 3.58
C THR A 155 -20.42 5.56 2.50
N LEU A 156 -19.44 4.72 2.83
CA LEU A 156 -18.77 3.83 1.87
C LEU A 156 -19.09 2.35 2.09
N GLY A 157 -19.80 2.00 3.17
CA GLY A 157 -20.13 0.61 3.52
C GLY A 157 -18.91 -0.23 3.88
N LEU A 158 -17.82 0.39 4.34
CA LEU A 158 -16.58 -0.31 4.74
C LEU A 158 -16.68 -0.81 6.17
N GLN A 159 -16.48 -2.11 6.39
CA GLN A 159 -16.62 -2.75 7.70
C GLN A 159 -15.28 -3.10 8.36
N PHE A 160 -14.19 -2.44 7.96
CA PHE A 160 -12.85 -2.65 8.53
C PHE A 160 -12.69 -1.86 9.83
N LYS A 161 -11.89 -2.41 10.77
CA LYS A 161 -11.52 -1.71 12.01
C LYS A 161 -10.46 -0.65 11.76
N ASP A 162 -9.54 -0.89 10.81
CA ASP A 162 -8.46 0.03 10.47
C ASP A 162 -8.29 0.17 8.95
N THR A 163 -8.85 1.19 8.38
CA THR A 163 -8.73 1.48 6.94
C THR A 163 -7.42 2.18 6.58
N GLN A 164 -6.77 2.86 7.54
CA GLN A 164 -5.68 3.81 7.31
C GLN A 164 -4.30 3.33 7.76
N CYS A 165 -4.14 2.04 8.08
CA CYS A 165 -2.81 1.51 8.35
C CYS A 165 -1.97 1.56 7.08
N GLY A 166 -0.83 2.23 7.14
CA GLY A 166 0.11 2.38 6.00
C GLY A 166 0.91 1.11 5.71
N PHE A 167 0.29 -0.06 5.86
CA PHE A 167 0.89 -1.35 5.59
C PHE A 167 -0.13 -2.28 4.95
N LYS A 168 -0.05 -2.45 3.64
CA LYS A 168 -1.01 -3.20 2.85
C LYS A 168 -0.31 -4.03 1.77
N ALA A 169 -0.83 -5.22 1.49
CA ALA A 169 -0.35 -6.10 0.43
C ALA A 169 -1.46 -6.36 -0.59
N PHE A 170 -1.08 -6.43 -1.84
CA PHE A 170 -1.96 -6.64 -2.98
C PHE A 170 -1.44 -7.78 -3.84
N THR A 171 -2.30 -8.65 -4.32
CA THR A 171 -1.96 -9.45 -5.49
C THR A 171 -1.80 -8.53 -6.71
N ARG A 172 -0.94 -8.90 -7.66
CA ARG A 172 -0.77 -8.15 -8.91
C ARG A 172 -2.09 -7.92 -9.62
N ARG A 173 -2.95 -8.93 -9.64
CA ARG A 173 -4.30 -8.86 -10.21
C ARG A 173 -5.15 -7.77 -9.56
N ALA A 174 -5.22 -7.76 -8.24
CA ALA A 174 -5.99 -6.75 -7.50
C ALA A 174 -5.44 -5.34 -7.75
N ALA A 175 -4.11 -5.16 -7.67
CA ALA A 175 -3.47 -3.88 -7.92
C ALA A 175 -3.79 -3.33 -9.30
N GLN A 176 -3.66 -4.15 -10.35
CA GLN A 176 -3.96 -3.77 -11.74
C GLN A 176 -5.44 -3.46 -11.98
N MET A 177 -6.33 -4.11 -11.24
CA MET A 177 -7.78 -3.89 -11.37
C MET A 177 -8.22 -2.55 -10.76
N ILE A 178 -7.73 -2.19 -9.57
CA ILE A 178 -8.28 -1.07 -8.81
C ILE A 178 -7.42 0.20 -8.82
N LEU A 179 -6.08 0.10 -8.86
CA LEU A 179 -5.21 1.28 -8.76
C LEU A 179 -5.33 2.24 -9.97
N PRO A 180 -5.54 1.79 -11.21
CA PRO A 180 -5.81 2.69 -12.34
C PRO A 180 -7.07 3.55 -12.14
N LEU A 181 -8.04 3.06 -11.35
CA LEU A 181 -9.29 3.75 -11.05
C LEU A 181 -9.18 4.73 -9.87
N GLN A 182 -8.15 4.60 -9.04
CA GLN A 182 -7.92 5.49 -7.90
C GLN A 182 -7.74 6.94 -8.36
N ARG A 183 -8.48 7.87 -7.75
CA ARG A 183 -8.54 9.30 -8.10
C ARG A 183 -8.14 10.22 -6.95
N ILE A 184 -8.24 9.75 -5.70
CA ILE A 184 -7.84 10.52 -4.53
C ILE A 184 -6.32 10.47 -4.38
N GLU A 185 -5.68 11.63 -4.49
CA GLU A 185 -4.22 11.72 -4.50
C GLU A 185 -3.61 11.93 -3.11
N ARG A 186 -4.42 12.39 -2.14
CA ARG A 186 -3.95 12.71 -0.79
C ARG A 186 -4.30 11.62 0.23
N TRP A 187 -4.83 11.97 1.39
CA TRP A 187 -4.99 11.06 2.53
C TRP A 187 -6.20 10.12 2.45
N GLY A 188 -7.24 10.46 1.71
CA GLY A 188 -8.44 9.62 1.54
C GLY A 188 -8.28 8.48 0.54
N PHE A 189 -7.09 8.23 0.02
CA PHE A 189 -6.83 7.14 -0.92
C PHE A 189 -7.03 5.75 -0.30
N ASP A 190 -6.72 5.59 0.99
CA ASP A 190 -6.89 4.32 1.70
C ASP A 190 -8.36 3.85 1.71
N PRO A 191 -9.35 4.68 2.13
CA PRO A 191 -10.76 4.35 1.97
C PRO A 191 -11.18 4.13 0.52
N GLU A 192 -10.62 4.89 -0.43
CA GLU A 192 -10.95 4.72 -1.85
C GLU A 192 -10.53 3.35 -2.39
N ILE A 193 -9.31 2.90 -2.09
CA ILE A 193 -8.82 1.57 -2.47
C ILE A 193 -9.75 0.48 -1.92
N LEU A 194 -10.14 0.57 -0.65
CA LEU A 194 -11.02 -0.41 -0.03
C LEU A 194 -12.45 -0.36 -0.59
N PHE A 195 -12.92 0.83 -0.93
CA PHE A 195 -14.21 1.01 -1.62
C PHE A 195 -14.17 0.35 -3.01
N LEU A 196 -13.12 0.58 -3.80
CA LEU A 196 -12.93 -0.05 -5.10
C LEU A 196 -12.81 -1.57 -4.96
N ALA A 197 -12.04 -2.07 -3.99
CA ALA A 197 -11.95 -3.50 -3.73
C ALA A 197 -13.33 -4.12 -3.49
N ARG A 198 -14.15 -3.49 -2.64
CA ARG A 198 -15.53 -3.93 -2.39
C ARG A 198 -16.40 -3.84 -3.66
N LYS A 199 -16.33 -2.73 -4.41
CA LYS A 199 -17.11 -2.52 -5.65
C LYS A 199 -16.84 -3.63 -6.66
N PHE A 200 -15.58 -4.05 -6.77
CA PHE A 200 -15.15 -5.09 -7.72
C PHE A 200 -15.13 -6.52 -7.14
N GLY A 201 -15.70 -6.71 -5.95
CA GLY A 201 -15.83 -8.06 -5.34
C GLY A 201 -14.51 -8.71 -4.95
N LEU A 202 -13.45 -7.91 -4.69
CA LEU A 202 -12.17 -8.41 -4.21
C LEU A 202 -12.26 -8.77 -2.73
N ARG A 203 -11.67 -9.90 -2.35
CA ARG A 203 -11.55 -10.30 -0.95
C ARG A 203 -10.46 -9.50 -0.25
N VAL A 204 -10.83 -8.79 0.83
CA VAL A 204 -9.92 -8.02 1.67
C VAL A 204 -9.89 -8.62 3.06
N ASP A 205 -8.71 -9.06 3.51
CA ASP A 205 -8.50 -9.57 4.87
C ASP A 205 -7.76 -8.53 5.73
N GLU A 206 -8.27 -8.29 6.95
CA GLU A 206 -7.68 -7.39 7.93
C GLU A 206 -6.79 -8.18 8.90
N VAL A 207 -5.51 -7.82 9.00
CA VAL A 207 -4.47 -8.59 9.69
C VAL A 207 -3.90 -7.79 10.87
N PRO A 208 -3.84 -8.34 12.10
CA PRO A 208 -3.27 -7.64 13.24
C PRO A 208 -1.76 -7.51 13.10
N VAL A 209 -1.25 -6.28 13.11
CA VAL A 209 0.18 -5.98 13.01
C VAL A 209 0.69 -5.18 14.20
N ARG A 210 1.96 -5.35 14.53
CA ARG A 210 2.64 -4.44 15.47
C ARG A 210 2.66 -3.05 14.89
N TRP A 211 2.45 -2.07 15.75
CA TRP A 211 2.49 -0.67 15.35
C TRP A 211 3.14 0.17 16.45
N GLY A 212 4.10 1.00 16.05
CA GLY A 212 4.77 1.95 16.92
C GLY A 212 4.76 3.35 16.32
N HIS A 213 4.51 4.36 17.15
CA HIS A 213 4.56 5.74 16.69
C HIS A 213 6.01 6.20 16.57
N SER A 214 6.52 6.38 15.36
CA SER A 214 7.75 7.13 15.12
C SER A 214 7.40 8.62 15.16
N GLY A 215 7.93 9.38 16.12
CA GLY A 215 7.59 10.78 16.39
C GLY A 215 7.60 11.67 15.13
N GLY A 216 6.76 12.71 15.12
CA GLY A 216 6.70 13.69 14.03
C GLY A 216 5.40 13.65 13.20
N THR A 217 4.26 13.45 13.85
CA THR A 217 2.96 13.54 13.14
C THR A 217 2.70 14.96 12.65
N ARG A 218 2.68 15.15 11.34
CA ARG A 218 2.34 16.42 10.67
C ARG A 218 0.83 16.60 10.45
N ILE A 219 -0.01 15.80 11.09
CA ILE A 219 -1.47 15.80 10.88
C ILE A 219 -2.13 16.78 11.83
N ASN A 220 -2.90 17.73 11.29
CA ASN A 220 -3.83 18.56 12.05
C ASN A 220 -5.20 17.86 12.11
N PRO A 221 -5.66 17.34 13.29
CA PRO A 221 -6.84 16.49 13.36
C PRO A 221 -8.13 17.14 12.84
N LEU A 222 -8.31 18.45 13.01
CA LEU A 222 -9.52 19.14 12.55
C LEU A 222 -9.50 19.40 11.05
N ILE A 223 -8.39 19.97 10.54
CA ILE A 223 -8.31 20.36 9.11
C ILE A 223 -8.22 19.10 8.24
N ASP A 224 -7.39 18.15 8.63
CA ASP A 224 -7.22 16.91 7.86
C ASP A 224 -8.45 16.01 7.98
N GLY A 225 -9.12 15.98 9.14
CA GLY A 225 -10.39 15.29 9.33
C GLY A 225 -11.50 15.83 8.42
N MET A 226 -11.63 17.16 8.29
CA MET A 226 -12.59 17.79 7.37
C MET A 226 -12.27 17.46 5.91
N ARG A 227 -10.98 17.52 5.53
CA ARG A 227 -10.55 17.14 4.17
C ARG A 227 -10.85 15.68 3.86
N MET A 228 -10.58 14.79 4.79
CA MET A 228 -10.87 13.35 4.62
C MET A 228 -12.36 13.10 4.50
N PHE A 229 -13.20 13.81 5.24
CA PHE A 229 -14.66 13.74 5.07
C PHE A 229 -15.10 14.20 3.66
N GLN A 230 -14.56 15.30 3.17
CA GLN A 230 -14.81 15.75 1.79
C GLN A 230 -14.35 14.73 0.75
N GLU A 231 -13.19 14.07 0.98
CA GLU A 231 -12.68 13.02 0.10
C GLU A 231 -13.60 11.78 0.10
N MET A 232 -14.19 11.41 1.25
CA MET A 232 -15.22 10.34 1.29
C MET A 232 -16.46 10.69 0.46
N LEU A 233 -16.94 11.93 0.54
CA LEU A 233 -18.06 12.39 -0.30
C LEU A 233 -17.68 12.37 -1.79
N ARG A 234 -16.44 12.72 -2.14
CA ARG A 234 -15.94 12.63 -3.51
C ARG A 234 -15.90 11.18 -4.02
N ILE A 235 -15.53 10.21 -3.19
CA ILE A 235 -15.56 8.79 -3.56
C ILE A 235 -16.98 8.38 -3.95
N ARG A 236 -17.98 8.73 -3.15
CA ARG A 236 -19.39 8.47 -3.49
C ARG A 236 -19.84 9.20 -4.76
N TRP A 237 -19.43 10.46 -4.90
CA TRP A 237 -19.72 11.22 -6.12
C TRP A 237 -19.10 10.59 -7.37
N TYR A 238 -17.86 10.12 -7.28
CA TYR A 238 -17.19 9.44 -8.39
C TYR A 238 -17.88 8.12 -8.74
N ASP A 239 -18.37 7.41 -7.74
CA ASP A 239 -19.12 6.17 -7.93
C ASP A 239 -20.47 6.43 -8.65
N ILE A 240 -21.28 7.37 -8.14
CA ILE A 240 -22.58 7.73 -8.71
C ILE A 240 -22.44 8.29 -10.13
N THR A 241 -21.35 9.02 -10.41
CA THR A 241 -21.09 9.61 -11.74
C THR A 241 -20.39 8.66 -12.70
N GLY A 242 -20.26 7.38 -12.37
CA GLY A 242 -19.66 6.36 -13.24
C GLY A 242 -18.15 6.50 -13.48
N LYS A 243 -17.46 7.35 -12.69
CA LYS A 243 -16.01 7.57 -12.88
C LYS A 243 -15.16 6.35 -12.54
N TYR A 244 -15.72 5.37 -11.86
CA TYR A 244 -15.09 4.08 -11.54
C TYR A 244 -15.54 2.94 -12.48
N ASP A 245 -16.44 3.20 -13.43
CA ASP A 245 -17.00 2.15 -14.29
C ASP A 245 -16.14 1.88 -15.55
N GLY A 246 -15.18 2.75 -15.84
CA GLY A 246 -14.32 2.66 -17.05
C GLY A 246 -13.19 1.61 -16.99
N GLY A 247 -13.11 0.78 -15.95
CA GLY A 247 -12.01 -0.18 -15.76
C GLY A 247 -12.27 -1.63 -16.17
N ILE A 248 -13.47 -1.99 -16.62
CA ILE A 248 -13.81 -3.39 -16.95
C ILE A 248 -13.49 -3.75 -18.42
N GLY A 249 -12.72 -2.94 -19.12
CA GLY A 249 -12.38 -3.11 -20.53
C GLY A 249 -11.07 -3.83 -20.81
N ALA A 250 -10.54 -4.69 -19.95
CA ALA A 250 -9.56 -5.74 -20.27
C ALA A 250 -9.24 -6.57 -19.01
N ALA A 251 -10.04 -7.59 -18.72
CA ALA A 251 -9.49 -8.72 -17.99
C ALA A 251 -8.24 -9.17 -18.76
N PRO A 252 -7.04 -9.30 -18.14
CA PRO A 252 -5.91 -9.89 -18.82
C PRO A 252 -6.34 -11.28 -19.26
N GLN A 253 -6.34 -11.52 -20.58
CA GLN A 253 -6.56 -12.87 -21.12
C GLN A 253 -5.51 -13.78 -20.48
N PRO A 254 -5.87 -15.00 -20.05
CA PRO A 254 -4.89 -15.96 -19.57
C PRO A 254 -3.83 -16.09 -20.65
N ALA A 255 -2.56 -16.03 -20.25
CA ALA A 255 -1.42 -16.13 -21.15
C ALA A 255 -1.67 -17.29 -22.12
N LYS A 256 -1.71 -17.00 -23.43
CA LYS A 256 -1.80 -18.01 -24.47
C LYS A 256 -0.64 -18.99 -24.24
N THR A 257 -0.95 -20.23 -23.88
CA THR A 257 0.00 -21.33 -23.95
C THR A 257 0.54 -21.37 -25.37
N LEU A 258 1.82 -21.11 -25.52
CA LEU A 258 2.50 -21.27 -26.80
C LEU A 258 2.35 -22.76 -27.22
N PRO A 259 2.01 -23.02 -28.47
CA PRO A 259 1.90 -24.39 -28.96
C PRO A 259 3.26 -25.08 -28.88
N GLY A 260 3.25 -26.33 -28.40
CA GLY A 260 4.42 -27.16 -28.12
C GLY A 260 5.42 -27.16 -29.25
N GLY A 261 6.69 -26.93 -28.90
CA GLY A 261 7.83 -27.27 -29.78
C GLY A 261 7.93 -28.77 -29.98
N PRO A 262 8.53 -29.21 -31.10
CA PRO A 262 8.56 -30.63 -31.49
C PRO A 262 9.38 -31.46 -30.49
N ALA A 263 8.88 -32.65 -30.18
CA ALA A 263 9.54 -33.65 -29.34
C ALA A 263 10.94 -34.01 -29.90
N PRO A 264 11.95 -34.24 -29.04
CA PRO A 264 13.23 -34.77 -29.49
C PRO A 264 13.03 -36.17 -30.04
N ARG A 265 13.51 -36.40 -31.24
CA ARG A 265 13.62 -37.75 -31.82
C ARG A 265 14.69 -38.55 -31.10
N VAL A 266 14.35 -39.77 -30.79
CA VAL A 266 15.21 -40.87 -30.27
C VAL A 266 16.42 -41.08 -31.13
#